data_a0f851502635cf1604b9b92c88f6b5a6
#
_entry.id   a0f851502635cf1604b9b92c88f6b5a6
#
_cell.length_a   1.000
_cell.length_b   1.000
_cell.length_c   1.000
_cell.angle_alpha   90.00
_cell.angle_beta   90.00
_cell.angle_gamma   90.00
#
_symmetry.space_group_name_H-M   'P 1'
#
loop_
_entity.id
_entity.type
_entity.pdbx_description
1 polymer ?
#
loop_
_entity_poly.entity_id
_entity_poly.type
_entity_poly.pdbx_seq_one_letter_code
_entity_poly.pdbx_strand_id
1 'polypeptide(L)'
;VDIIMGTFSKSLASLGGFVAGRREVVDYLRHSSPPFVFSAALTPACAATALAALRHLKAHPELPERLRGVSDSARRAFAERGIPLLGAAKDGTTPILPVPTGGTMETCIAAKKMFDGGVFVNPFVPPGVPEGHSLIRTSFMASHTPALVEEASDVIAKALKC
;
A
#
# COMPACT_ATOMS: atom_id res chain seq x y z
N VAL A 1 -16.83 -3.74 -15.04
CA VAL A 1 -16.06 -4.77 -14.29
C VAL A 1 -17.03 -5.88 -13.90
N ASP A 2 -16.72 -7.11 -14.26
CA ASP A 2 -17.62 -8.26 -14.07
C ASP A 2 -17.40 -8.95 -12.73
N ILE A 3 -16.16 -8.92 -12.22
CA ILE A 3 -15.77 -9.50 -10.93
C ILE A 3 -14.90 -8.49 -10.18
N ILE A 4 -15.24 -8.25 -8.93
CA ILE A 4 -14.47 -7.41 -8.01
C ILE A 4 -13.97 -8.29 -6.87
N MET A 5 -12.66 -8.27 -6.62
CA MET A 5 -12.04 -8.88 -5.44
C MET A 5 -11.47 -7.81 -4.54
N GLY A 6 -11.67 -7.95 -3.25
CA GLY A 6 -11.09 -7.07 -2.26
C GLY A 6 -10.56 -7.84 -1.04
N THR A 7 -9.48 -7.32 -0.45
CA THR A 7 -8.95 -7.85 0.80
C THR A 7 -9.41 -7.03 1.99
N PHE A 8 -9.58 -7.66 3.14
CA PHE A 8 -9.86 -6.97 4.41
C PHE A 8 -8.58 -6.55 5.16
N SER A 9 -7.41 -7.01 4.70
CA SER A 9 -6.14 -6.84 5.42
C SER A 9 -5.48 -5.45 5.28
N LYS A 10 -6.13 -4.50 4.65
CA LYS A 10 -5.65 -3.12 4.48
C LYS A 10 -6.60 -2.15 5.20
N SER A 11 -7.34 -1.33 4.48
CA SER A 11 -8.24 -0.31 5.04
C SER A 11 -9.36 -0.86 5.93
N LEU A 12 -9.71 -2.14 5.81
CA LEU A 12 -10.73 -2.78 6.64
C LEU A 12 -10.16 -3.48 7.89
N ALA A 13 -8.84 -3.37 8.14
CA ALA A 13 -8.13 -3.75 9.37
C ALA A 13 -8.42 -5.17 9.88
N SER A 14 -8.69 -6.14 8.98
CA SER A 14 -9.10 -7.49 9.35
C SER A 14 -8.43 -8.55 8.47
N LEU A 15 -8.68 -9.82 8.76
CA LEU A 15 -8.26 -10.95 7.95
C LEU A 15 -9.36 -11.32 6.96
N GLY A 16 -8.98 -11.83 5.77
CA GLY A 16 -9.90 -12.33 4.75
C GLY A 16 -10.10 -11.38 3.59
N GLY A 17 -11.17 -11.59 2.85
CA GLY A 17 -11.52 -10.83 1.67
C GLY A 17 -12.90 -11.19 1.14
N PHE A 18 -13.23 -10.65 -0.01
CA PHE A 18 -14.49 -10.90 -0.68
C PHE A 18 -14.32 -10.96 -2.20
N VAL A 19 -15.24 -11.65 -2.83
CA VAL A 19 -15.48 -11.57 -4.26
C VAL A 19 -16.93 -11.13 -4.48
N ALA A 20 -17.12 -10.15 -5.33
CA ALA A 20 -18.43 -9.65 -5.74
C ALA A 20 -18.56 -9.71 -7.26
N GLY A 21 -19.72 -10.09 -7.76
CA GLY A 21 -20.03 -10.22 -9.17
C GLY A 21 -21.46 -10.71 -9.38
N ARG A 22 -21.77 -11.13 -10.61
CA ARG A 22 -23.08 -11.73 -10.90
C ARG A 22 -23.30 -12.97 -10.05
N ARG A 23 -24.56 -13.22 -9.69
CA ARG A 23 -24.94 -14.31 -8.79
C ARG A 23 -24.42 -15.67 -9.27
N GLU A 24 -24.56 -15.96 -10.55
CA GLU A 24 -24.14 -17.24 -11.15
C GLU A 24 -22.63 -17.47 -10.96
N VAL A 25 -21.83 -16.40 -11.08
CA VAL A 25 -20.38 -16.47 -10.88
C VAL A 25 -20.04 -16.71 -9.40
N VAL A 26 -20.68 -15.96 -8.49
CA VAL A 26 -20.45 -16.12 -7.05
C VAL A 26 -20.89 -17.49 -6.56
N ASP A 27 -22.03 -18.00 -7.00
CA ASP A 27 -22.53 -19.32 -6.66
C ASP A 27 -21.62 -20.42 -7.21
N TYR A 28 -21.12 -20.27 -8.44
CA TYR A 28 -20.12 -21.17 -9.00
C TYR A 28 -18.83 -21.21 -8.15
N LEU A 29 -18.30 -20.04 -7.77
CA LEU A 29 -17.10 -19.97 -6.94
C LEU A 29 -17.27 -20.62 -5.58
N ARG A 30 -18.44 -20.49 -4.96
CA ARG A 30 -18.74 -21.13 -3.66
C ARG A 30 -18.66 -22.67 -3.71
N HIS A 31 -19.01 -23.27 -4.84
CA HIS A 31 -19.06 -24.71 -5.00
C HIS A 31 -17.81 -25.30 -5.66
N SER A 32 -17.07 -24.50 -6.42
CA SER A 32 -16.02 -24.99 -7.33
C SER A 32 -14.63 -24.42 -7.06
N SER A 33 -14.50 -23.43 -6.15
CA SER A 33 -13.18 -22.84 -5.83
C SER A 33 -12.48 -23.66 -4.74
N PRO A 34 -11.39 -24.39 -5.04
CA PRO A 34 -10.66 -25.16 -4.05
C PRO A 34 -10.17 -24.31 -2.86
N PRO A 35 -9.62 -23.09 -3.06
CA PRO A 35 -9.22 -22.26 -1.93
C PRO A 35 -10.37 -21.88 -1.00
N PHE A 36 -11.61 -21.77 -1.51
CA PHE A 36 -12.78 -21.49 -0.69
C PHE A 36 -13.32 -22.75 0.00
N VAL A 37 -13.42 -23.85 -0.73
CA VAL A 37 -14.02 -25.11 -0.23
C VAL A 37 -13.13 -25.75 0.84
N PHE A 38 -11.81 -25.71 0.67
CA PHE A 38 -10.84 -26.37 1.56
C PHE A 38 -10.19 -25.41 2.58
N SER A 39 -10.67 -24.19 2.72
CA SER A 39 -10.20 -23.26 3.74
C SER A 39 -11.20 -23.10 4.89
N ALA A 40 -10.67 -22.82 6.08
CA ALA A 40 -11.52 -22.48 7.22
C ALA A 40 -12.28 -21.17 6.94
N ALA A 41 -13.52 -21.12 7.41
CA ALA A 41 -14.36 -19.93 7.26
C ALA A 41 -13.79 -18.72 8.01
N LEU A 42 -14.11 -17.54 7.50
CA LEU A 42 -13.80 -16.27 8.18
C LEU A 42 -14.42 -16.27 9.59
N THR A 43 -13.60 -15.96 10.60
CA THR A 43 -14.08 -15.94 11.98
C THR A 43 -15.07 -14.78 12.21
N PRO A 44 -16.04 -14.94 13.12
CA PRO A 44 -16.99 -13.86 13.46
C PRO A 44 -16.31 -12.56 13.89
N ALA A 45 -15.19 -12.66 14.63
CA ALA A 45 -14.41 -11.49 15.05
C ALA A 45 -13.84 -10.72 13.84
N CYS A 46 -13.28 -11.43 12.85
CA CYS A 46 -12.76 -10.82 11.64
C CYS A 46 -13.87 -10.17 10.79
N ALA A 47 -15.02 -10.84 10.68
CA ALA A 47 -16.18 -10.29 9.98
C ALA A 47 -16.71 -9.03 10.67
N ALA A 48 -16.82 -9.03 11.99
CA ALA A 48 -17.26 -7.89 12.78
C ALA A 48 -16.28 -6.70 12.65
N THR A 49 -14.97 -6.96 12.69
CA THR A 49 -13.94 -5.93 12.51
C THR A 49 -14.04 -5.29 11.13
N ALA A 50 -14.12 -6.09 10.07
CA ALA A 50 -14.28 -5.58 8.70
C ALA A 50 -15.55 -4.74 8.54
N LEU A 51 -16.67 -5.19 9.13
CA LEU A 51 -17.94 -4.47 9.10
C LEU A 51 -17.85 -3.14 9.86
N ALA A 52 -17.24 -3.13 11.03
CA ALA A 52 -17.04 -1.92 11.83
C ALA A 52 -16.18 -0.90 11.08
N ALA A 53 -15.06 -1.33 10.48
CA ALA A 53 -14.19 -0.48 9.69
C ALA A 53 -14.92 0.09 8.46
N LEU A 54 -15.72 -0.74 7.77
CA LEU A 54 -16.52 -0.28 6.62
C LEU A 54 -17.56 0.76 7.03
N ARG A 55 -18.25 0.54 8.15
CA ARG A 55 -19.22 1.51 8.70
C ARG A 55 -18.53 2.82 9.07
N HIS A 56 -17.38 2.76 9.70
CA HIS A 56 -16.57 3.92 10.03
C HIS A 56 -16.16 4.69 8.76
N LEU A 57 -15.63 4.00 7.76
CA LEU A 57 -15.25 4.62 6.49
C LEU A 57 -16.44 5.29 5.78
N LYS A 58 -17.63 4.67 5.83
CA LYS A 58 -18.86 5.28 5.27
C LYS A 58 -19.33 6.51 6.04
N ALA A 59 -19.12 6.55 7.36
CA ALA A 59 -19.43 7.70 8.21
C ALA A 59 -18.40 8.83 8.09
N HIS A 60 -17.20 8.54 7.58
CA HIS A 60 -16.07 9.47 7.48
C HIS A 60 -15.54 9.54 6.03
N PRO A 61 -16.32 10.10 5.08
CA PRO A 61 -15.92 10.19 3.67
C PRO A 61 -14.70 11.10 3.44
N GLU A 62 -14.36 11.95 4.41
CA GLU A 62 -13.16 12.79 4.42
C GLU A 62 -11.84 12.01 4.50
N LEU A 63 -11.84 10.77 5.02
CA LEU A 63 -10.61 9.99 5.20
C LEU A 63 -9.91 9.64 3.87
N PRO A 64 -10.60 9.13 2.83
CA PRO A 64 -9.98 8.91 1.53
C PRO A 64 -9.48 10.20 0.89
N GLU A 65 -10.19 11.32 1.07
CA GLU A 65 -9.81 12.61 0.53
C GLU A 65 -8.57 13.17 1.21
N ARG A 66 -8.49 13.05 2.54
CA ARG A 66 -7.30 13.37 3.32
C ARG A 66 -6.10 12.53 2.86
N LEU A 67 -6.28 11.23 2.63
CA LEU A 67 -5.21 10.36 2.11
C LEU A 67 -4.71 10.81 0.74
N ARG A 68 -5.61 11.24 -0.16
CA ARG A 68 -5.21 11.82 -1.45
C ARG A 68 -4.35 13.06 -1.25
N GLY A 69 -4.79 13.99 -0.39
CA GLY A 69 -4.02 15.20 -0.08
C GLY A 69 -2.62 14.91 0.48
N VAL A 70 -2.51 13.93 1.39
CA VAL A 70 -1.20 13.47 1.91
C VAL A 70 -0.33 12.90 0.77
N SER A 71 -0.92 12.07 -0.08
CA SER A 71 -0.20 11.44 -1.20
C SER A 71 0.29 12.48 -2.22
N ASP A 72 -0.50 13.50 -2.49
CA ASP A 72 -0.13 14.61 -3.38
C ASP A 72 0.96 15.48 -2.78
N SER A 73 0.91 15.74 -1.48
CA SER A 73 2.00 16.39 -0.75
C SER A 73 3.30 15.60 -0.85
N ALA A 74 3.23 14.28 -0.64
CA ALA A 74 4.40 13.43 -0.74
C ALA A 74 5.01 13.41 -2.16
N ARG A 75 4.17 13.39 -3.20
CA ARG A 75 4.67 13.48 -4.60
C ARG A 75 5.38 14.79 -4.86
N ARG A 76 4.81 15.91 -4.39
CA ARG A 76 5.48 17.22 -4.52
C ARG A 76 6.80 17.26 -3.79
N ALA A 77 6.82 16.84 -2.52
CA ALA A 77 8.03 16.80 -1.71
C ALA A 77 9.13 15.91 -2.32
N PHE A 78 8.75 14.78 -2.94
CA PHE A 78 9.68 13.91 -3.67
C PHE A 78 10.20 14.57 -4.94
N ALA A 79 9.34 15.21 -5.72
CA ALA A 79 9.75 15.94 -6.94
C ALA A 79 10.72 17.07 -6.63
N GLU A 80 10.46 17.88 -5.60
CA GLU A 80 11.32 18.98 -5.14
C GLU A 80 12.72 18.51 -4.72
N ARG A 81 12.82 17.28 -4.20
CA ARG A 81 14.09 16.67 -3.76
C ARG A 81 14.74 15.79 -4.83
N GLY A 82 14.15 15.69 -6.00
CA GLY A 82 14.64 14.85 -7.09
C GLY A 82 14.56 13.35 -6.79
N ILE A 83 13.67 12.91 -5.89
CA ILE A 83 13.43 11.50 -5.60
C ILE A 83 12.63 10.90 -6.77
N PRO A 84 13.18 9.88 -7.46
CA PRO A 84 12.51 9.29 -8.61
C PRO A 84 11.31 8.45 -8.18
N LEU A 85 10.26 8.43 -9.00
CA LEU A 85 9.09 7.57 -8.83
C LEU A 85 8.87 6.70 -10.06
N LEU A 86 8.38 5.47 -9.85
CA LEU A 86 8.04 4.54 -10.92
C LEU A 86 6.58 4.67 -11.36
N GLY A 87 6.36 4.53 -12.66
CA GLY A 87 5.07 4.28 -13.30
C GLY A 87 3.97 5.28 -12.92
N ALA A 88 2.75 4.77 -12.78
CA ALA A 88 1.55 5.55 -12.46
C ALA A 88 1.59 6.24 -11.07
N ALA A 89 2.59 5.97 -10.25
CA ALA A 89 2.77 6.73 -9.00
C ALA A 89 3.13 8.20 -9.24
N LYS A 90 3.62 8.55 -10.41
CA LYS A 90 3.90 9.94 -10.82
C LYS A 90 2.61 10.77 -10.95
N ASP A 91 1.60 10.19 -11.57
CA ASP A 91 0.37 10.87 -11.98
C ASP A 91 -0.85 10.37 -11.19
N GLY A 92 -0.64 9.37 -10.34
CA GLY A 92 -1.70 8.55 -9.82
C GLY A 92 -2.30 9.02 -8.51
N THR A 93 -3.38 8.35 -8.16
CA THR A 93 -4.14 8.53 -6.94
C THR A 93 -3.71 7.56 -5.83
N THR A 94 -2.63 6.78 -6.05
CA THR A 94 -2.17 5.79 -5.09
C THR A 94 -1.38 6.43 -3.94
N PRO A 95 -1.59 5.98 -2.69
CA PRO A 95 -0.77 6.39 -1.54
C PRO A 95 0.55 5.61 -1.44
N ILE A 96 0.83 4.73 -2.39
CA ILE A 96 2.06 3.96 -2.47
C ILE A 96 2.96 4.60 -3.51
N LEU A 97 4.13 5.08 -3.07
CA LEU A 97 5.11 5.73 -3.93
C LEU A 97 6.37 4.86 -4.01
N PRO A 98 6.55 4.06 -5.09
CA PRO A 98 7.72 3.22 -5.27
C PRO A 98 8.91 4.06 -5.79
N VAL A 99 10.02 3.98 -5.07
CA VAL A 99 11.28 4.66 -5.37
C VAL A 99 12.26 3.64 -5.93
N PRO A 100 12.66 3.71 -7.20
CA PRO A 100 13.61 2.76 -7.79
C PRO A 100 15.00 2.95 -7.19
N THR A 101 15.67 1.85 -6.90
CA THR A 101 17.03 1.82 -6.34
C THR A 101 17.99 0.95 -7.15
N GLY A 102 17.46 0.14 -8.08
CA GLY A 102 18.24 -0.67 -9.00
C GLY A 102 18.68 -2.00 -8.44
N GLY A 103 19.80 -2.07 -7.74
CA GLY A 103 20.37 -3.32 -7.22
C GLY A 103 19.83 -3.72 -5.84
N THR A 104 19.96 -4.99 -5.50
CA THR A 104 19.52 -5.55 -4.21
C THR A 104 20.28 -4.94 -3.04
N MET A 105 21.60 -4.86 -3.14
CA MET A 105 22.45 -4.36 -2.05
C MET A 105 22.19 -2.87 -1.80
N GLU A 106 22.11 -2.07 -2.86
CA GLU A 106 21.83 -0.64 -2.80
C GLU A 106 20.47 -0.39 -2.14
N THR A 107 19.46 -1.20 -2.48
CA THR A 107 18.13 -1.15 -1.87
C THR A 107 18.18 -1.42 -0.37
N CYS A 108 18.88 -2.46 0.05
CA CYS A 108 19.02 -2.82 1.47
C CYS A 108 19.79 -1.74 2.26
N ILE A 109 20.85 -1.20 1.69
CA ILE A 109 21.62 -0.11 2.30
C ILE A 109 20.76 1.16 2.43
N ALA A 110 20.04 1.52 1.38
CA ALA A 110 19.14 2.68 1.42
C ALA A 110 18.04 2.50 2.47
N ALA A 111 17.41 1.34 2.52
CA ALA A 111 16.38 1.03 3.53
C ALA A 111 16.94 1.11 4.96
N LYS A 112 18.15 0.60 5.18
CA LYS A 112 18.83 0.69 6.49
C LYS A 112 19.10 2.14 6.89
N LYS A 113 19.63 2.96 5.96
CA LYS A 113 19.86 4.38 6.21
C LYS A 113 18.57 5.15 6.51
N MET A 114 17.47 4.83 5.80
CA MET A 114 16.15 5.42 6.08
C MET A 114 15.65 5.02 7.47
N PHE A 115 15.79 3.75 7.84
CA PHE A 115 15.42 3.25 9.17
C PHE A 115 16.22 3.95 10.28
N ASP A 116 17.53 4.07 10.12
CA ASP A 116 18.41 4.77 11.08
C ASP A 116 18.07 6.27 11.18
N GLY A 117 17.52 6.83 10.10
CA GLY A 117 16.99 8.19 10.07
C GLY A 117 15.56 8.34 10.61
N GLY A 118 14.96 7.25 11.14
CA GLY A 118 13.60 7.27 11.71
C GLY A 118 12.46 7.01 10.73
N VAL A 119 12.78 6.62 9.48
CA VAL A 119 11.75 6.36 8.45
C VAL A 119 11.71 4.87 8.11
N PHE A 120 10.61 4.22 8.50
CA PHE A 120 10.37 2.82 8.16
C PHE A 120 9.82 2.68 6.75
N VAL A 121 10.49 1.88 5.92
CA VAL A 121 10.12 1.58 4.53
C VAL A 121 10.25 0.10 4.24
N ASN A 122 9.62 -0.36 3.15
CA ASN A 122 9.74 -1.74 2.71
C ASN A 122 10.67 -1.85 1.49
N PRO A 123 11.84 -2.49 1.60
CA PRO A 123 12.64 -2.86 0.44
C PRO A 123 11.96 -3.98 -0.34
N PHE A 124 11.91 -3.85 -1.66
CA PHE A 124 11.45 -4.87 -2.60
C PHE A 124 12.63 -5.29 -3.47
N VAL A 125 13.04 -6.52 -3.29
CA VAL A 125 14.17 -7.15 -3.97
C VAL A 125 13.74 -8.48 -4.61
N PRO A 126 14.49 -9.06 -5.55
CA PRO A 126 14.21 -10.38 -6.06
C PRO A 126 14.04 -11.44 -4.94
N PRO A 127 13.10 -12.40 -5.09
CA PRO A 127 12.23 -12.65 -6.24
C PRO A 127 10.93 -11.82 -6.26
N GLY A 128 10.73 -10.88 -5.32
CA GLY A 128 9.54 -10.04 -5.24
C GLY A 128 9.42 -9.03 -6.40
N VAL A 129 10.54 -8.71 -7.02
CA VAL A 129 10.65 -7.93 -8.26
C VAL A 129 11.69 -8.60 -9.15
N PRO A 130 11.73 -8.32 -10.48
CA PRO A 130 12.79 -8.82 -11.35
C PRO A 130 14.18 -8.30 -10.93
N GLU A 131 15.23 -9.02 -11.31
CA GLU A 131 16.61 -8.56 -11.10
C GLU A 131 16.85 -7.19 -11.74
N GLY A 132 17.60 -6.33 -11.05
CA GLY A 132 17.87 -4.97 -11.48
C GLY A 132 16.70 -3.98 -11.32
N HIS A 133 15.55 -4.43 -10.80
CA HIS A 133 14.35 -3.61 -10.61
C HIS A 133 13.98 -3.44 -9.13
N SER A 134 14.96 -3.57 -8.25
CA SER A 134 14.74 -3.37 -6.81
C SER A 134 14.30 -1.95 -6.50
N LEU A 135 13.46 -1.80 -5.49
CA LEU A 135 12.86 -0.53 -5.13
C LEU A 135 12.56 -0.43 -3.62
N ILE A 136 12.43 0.76 -3.15
CA ILE A 136 11.85 1.08 -1.84
C ILE A 136 10.36 1.41 -2.03
N ARG A 137 9.49 0.71 -1.31
CA ARG A 137 8.07 1.04 -1.26
C ARG A 137 7.80 1.96 -0.08
N THR A 138 7.46 3.21 -0.35
CA THR A 138 6.90 4.11 0.65
C THR A 138 5.37 4.02 0.61
N SER A 139 4.73 4.10 1.78
CA SER A 139 3.28 4.00 1.92
C SER A 139 2.79 5.08 2.86
N PHE A 140 1.84 5.88 2.40
CA PHE A 140 1.29 6.99 3.15
C PHE A 140 -0.07 6.64 3.73
N MET A 141 -0.42 7.26 4.85
CA MET A 141 -1.69 7.08 5.56
C MET A 141 -2.38 8.43 5.77
N ALA A 142 -3.69 8.41 5.93
CA ALA A 142 -4.47 9.61 6.19
C ALA A 142 -4.11 10.31 7.52
N SER A 143 -3.44 9.60 8.44
CA SER A 143 -2.94 10.15 9.71
C SER A 143 -1.61 10.89 9.60
N HIS A 144 -0.88 10.76 8.50
CA HIS A 144 0.37 11.50 8.31
C HIS A 144 0.08 13.00 8.17
N THR A 145 0.90 13.81 8.84
CA THR A 145 0.84 15.27 8.75
C THR A 145 1.77 15.77 7.64
N PRO A 146 1.56 16.99 7.11
CA PRO A 146 2.51 17.59 6.17
C PRO A 146 3.95 17.63 6.70
N ALA A 147 4.14 17.95 7.98
CA ALA A 147 5.46 17.98 8.60
C ALA A 147 6.15 16.61 8.57
N LEU A 148 5.43 15.52 8.88
CA LEU A 148 5.98 14.18 8.78
C LEU A 148 6.32 13.77 7.34
N VAL A 149 5.55 14.24 6.37
CA VAL A 149 5.83 14.00 4.94
C VAL A 149 7.12 14.69 4.52
N GLU A 150 7.32 15.95 4.92
CA GLU A 150 8.54 16.70 4.63
C GLU A 150 9.78 16.06 5.27
N GLU A 151 9.69 15.76 6.59
CA GLU A 151 10.77 15.12 7.33
C GLU A 151 11.15 13.76 6.72
N ALA A 152 10.17 12.91 6.41
CA ALA A 152 10.42 11.63 5.76
C ALA A 152 11.06 11.80 4.38
N SER A 153 10.63 12.80 3.60
CA SER A 153 11.18 13.07 2.28
C SER A 153 12.65 13.52 2.35
N ASP A 154 13.03 14.31 3.36
CA ASP A 154 14.43 14.71 3.60
C ASP A 154 15.32 13.49 3.92
N VAL A 155 14.84 12.61 4.81
CA VAL A 155 15.56 11.37 5.15
C VAL A 155 15.72 10.47 3.93
N ILE A 156 14.66 10.28 3.15
CA ILE A 156 14.68 9.45 1.94
C ILE A 156 15.68 10.03 0.92
N ALA A 157 15.60 11.34 0.65
CA ALA A 157 16.51 11.99 -0.28
C ALA A 157 17.98 11.86 0.14
N LYS A 158 18.26 12.01 1.45
CA LYS A 158 19.61 11.84 2.01
C LYS A 158 20.10 10.38 1.90
N ALA A 159 19.22 9.42 2.15
CA ALA A 159 19.58 7.99 2.09
C ALA A 159 19.88 7.49 0.67
N LEU A 160 19.27 8.11 -0.35
CA LEU A 160 19.46 7.77 -1.77
C LEU A 160 20.74 8.41 -2.38
N LYS A 161 21.29 9.43 -1.75
CA LYS A 161 22.57 10.05 -2.17
C LYS A 161 23.70 9.22 -1.57
N CYS A 162 24.21 8.29 -2.34
CA CYS A 162 25.39 7.47 -2.00
C CYS A 162 26.62 7.94 -2.73
#